data_06f64e2fdab86036397e253f25b239c3
#
_entry.id   06f64e2fdab86036397e253f25b239c3
#
_cell.length_a   1.000
_cell.length_b   1.000
_cell.length_c   1.000
_cell.angle_alpha   90.00
_cell.angle_beta   90.00
_cell.angle_gamma   90.00
#
_symmetry.space_group_name_H-M   'P 1'
#
loop_
_entity.id
_entity.type
_entity.pdbx_description
1 polymer ?
#
loop_
_entity_poly.entity_id
_entity_poly.type
_entity_poly.pdbx_seq_one_letter_code
_entity_poly.pdbx_strand_id
1 'polypeptide(L)'
;MAEKTTEAAAKIRAQMEKKAYAEVINTFADMVEQGNPPMECFADVARAYFELGDYTRAASWVTNTLTREPDNVDVRILLAQICRRELRSEDALRLCESILRVYKGVLSYEQRTEIGRIAGDAARMDAVHTRTAYPQLAALLGLAEAAEASVKTAEAPAVSTAPPVVSNASAEAPARAEVSAPQQTELSFAAAQKQAEEILSQDIRPSEKVEVLNSFAGAAYVAGDHAGAKTLLMAALRLDSGDDMTLRNMALLLHDMGEKDKALQVAAKMRRADFLLLRTLKA
;
A
#
# COMPACT_ATOMS: atom_id res chain seq x y z
N MET A 1 34.93 9.47 15.75
CA MET A 1 33.91 8.71 15.02
C MET A 1 32.85 9.64 14.40
N ALA A 2 32.28 10.58 15.13
CA ALA A 2 31.29 11.54 14.59
C ALA A 2 31.81 12.36 13.40
N GLU A 3 33.07 12.77 13.43
CA GLU A 3 33.69 13.60 12.37
C GLU A 3 33.76 12.86 11.01
N LYS A 4 34.13 11.58 11.02
CA LYS A 4 34.14 10.74 9.80
C LYS A 4 32.75 10.49 9.22
N THR A 5 31.74 10.37 10.09
CA THR A 5 30.33 10.20 9.66
C THR A 5 29.82 11.46 8.98
N THR A 6 30.16 12.63 9.52
CA THR A 6 29.81 13.93 8.95
C THR A 6 30.49 14.18 7.60
N GLU A 7 31.79 13.83 7.47
CA GLU A 7 32.53 13.95 6.22
C GLU A 7 31.95 13.05 5.11
N ALA A 8 31.61 11.82 5.45
CA ALA A 8 31.03 10.89 4.50
C ALA A 8 29.59 11.30 4.09
N ALA A 9 28.79 11.85 5.02
CA ALA A 9 27.49 12.39 4.67
C ALA A 9 27.62 13.60 3.71
N ALA A 10 28.60 14.48 3.94
CA ALA A 10 28.89 15.57 3.01
C ALA A 10 29.33 15.06 1.63
N LYS A 11 30.12 13.99 1.57
CA LYS A 11 30.53 13.33 0.33
C LYS A 11 29.30 12.76 -0.42
N ILE A 12 28.42 12.07 0.27
CA ILE A 12 27.16 11.52 -0.32
C ILE A 12 26.31 12.65 -0.92
N ARG A 13 26.11 13.76 -0.21
CA ARG A 13 25.37 14.91 -0.73
C ARG A 13 26.01 15.49 -1.99
N ALA A 14 27.32 15.68 -1.99
CA ALA A 14 28.05 16.16 -3.16
C ALA A 14 27.96 15.20 -4.37
N GLN A 15 27.92 13.88 -4.12
CA GLN A 15 27.70 12.86 -5.14
C GLN A 15 26.26 12.90 -5.68
N MET A 16 25.26 13.13 -4.82
CA MET A 16 23.87 13.31 -5.22
C MET A 16 23.69 14.53 -6.14
N GLU A 17 24.33 15.66 -5.81
CA GLU A 17 24.31 16.86 -6.67
C GLU A 17 24.91 16.59 -8.06
N LYS A 18 25.95 15.77 -8.13
CA LYS A 18 26.60 15.34 -9.38
C LYS A 18 25.86 14.21 -10.09
N LYS A 19 24.75 13.70 -9.52
CA LYS A 19 24.00 12.53 -10.00
C LYS A 19 24.85 11.26 -10.11
N ALA A 20 25.88 11.15 -9.30
CA ALA A 20 26.79 10.01 -9.25
C ALA A 20 26.20 8.90 -8.36
N TYR A 21 25.01 8.40 -8.70
CA TYR A 21 24.20 7.53 -7.85
C TYR A 21 24.89 6.22 -7.46
N ALA A 22 25.68 5.62 -8.36
CA ALA A 22 26.45 4.42 -8.06
C ALA A 22 27.52 4.70 -6.98
N GLU A 23 28.15 5.87 -7.04
CA GLU A 23 29.15 6.27 -6.04
C GLU A 23 28.52 6.55 -4.66
N VAL A 24 27.27 7.09 -4.64
CA VAL A 24 26.49 7.24 -3.41
C VAL A 24 26.32 5.90 -2.71
N ILE A 25 25.88 4.88 -3.47
CA ILE A 25 25.66 3.54 -2.93
C ILE A 25 26.95 2.93 -2.42
N ASN A 26 28.05 3.03 -3.18
CA ASN A 26 29.35 2.50 -2.78
C ASN A 26 29.88 3.20 -1.51
N THR A 27 29.82 4.55 -1.49
CA THR A 27 30.24 5.32 -0.30
C THR A 27 29.43 4.94 0.92
N PHE A 28 28.11 4.75 0.75
CA PHE A 28 27.25 4.33 1.86
C PHE A 28 27.54 2.89 2.31
N ALA A 29 27.79 1.95 1.39
CA ALA A 29 28.16 0.58 1.69
C ALA A 29 29.44 0.50 2.53
N ASP A 30 30.48 1.27 2.15
CA ASP A 30 31.74 1.37 2.91
C ASP A 30 31.48 1.83 4.36
N MET A 31 30.51 2.70 4.57
CA MET A 31 30.14 3.18 5.91
C MET A 31 29.37 2.15 6.73
N VAL A 32 28.50 1.38 6.07
CA VAL A 32 27.80 0.25 6.70
C VAL A 32 28.82 -0.80 7.18
N GLU A 33 29.82 -1.13 6.35
CA GLU A 33 30.88 -2.07 6.72
C GLU A 33 31.72 -1.58 7.92
N GLN A 34 31.90 -0.26 8.05
CA GLN A 34 32.56 0.36 9.20
C GLN A 34 31.66 0.42 10.45
N GLY A 35 30.43 -0.09 10.38
CA GLY A 35 29.50 -0.19 11.50
C GLY A 35 28.83 1.12 11.90
N ASN A 36 28.90 2.16 11.07
CA ASN A 36 28.39 3.49 11.44
C ASN A 36 27.74 4.24 10.25
N PRO A 37 26.68 3.68 9.64
CA PRO A 37 26.01 4.36 8.53
C PRO A 37 25.32 5.65 9.01
N PRO A 38 25.51 6.80 8.33
CA PRO A 38 24.79 8.02 8.65
C PRO A 38 23.33 7.85 8.30
N MET A 39 22.47 7.88 9.31
CA MET A 39 21.03 7.68 9.13
C MET A 39 20.41 8.81 8.30
N GLU A 40 20.98 10.00 8.35
CA GLU A 40 20.59 11.17 7.56
C GLU A 40 20.75 10.98 6.04
N CYS A 41 21.53 9.96 5.61
CA CYS A 41 21.73 9.64 4.20
C CYS A 41 20.76 8.57 3.66
N PHE A 42 19.86 8.02 4.47
CA PHE A 42 18.95 6.96 4.02
C PHE A 42 18.01 7.43 2.90
N ALA A 43 17.55 8.68 2.96
CA ALA A 43 16.75 9.28 1.89
C ALA A 43 17.54 9.42 0.57
N ASP A 44 18.82 9.83 0.66
CA ASP A 44 19.71 9.95 -0.49
C ASP A 44 19.98 8.59 -1.13
N VAL A 45 20.21 7.56 -0.30
CA VAL A 45 20.42 6.18 -0.76
C VAL A 45 19.15 5.64 -1.43
N ALA A 46 17.96 5.88 -0.86
CA ALA A 46 16.68 5.51 -1.47
C ALA A 46 16.52 6.16 -2.85
N ARG A 47 16.84 7.44 -2.95
CA ARG A 47 16.80 8.19 -4.21
C ARG A 47 17.82 7.64 -5.21
N ALA A 48 19.05 7.34 -4.78
CA ALA A 48 20.09 6.80 -5.65
C ALA A 48 19.67 5.44 -6.26
N TYR A 49 19.10 4.52 -5.48
CA TYR A 49 18.56 3.27 -6.00
C TYR A 49 17.40 3.49 -6.97
N PHE A 50 16.52 4.44 -6.68
CA PHE A 50 15.42 4.79 -7.58
C PHE A 50 15.92 5.28 -8.95
N GLU A 51 16.89 6.19 -8.97
CA GLU A 51 17.46 6.74 -10.20
C GLU A 51 18.22 5.69 -11.03
N LEU A 52 18.78 4.66 -10.37
CA LEU A 52 19.39 3.51 -11.02
C LEU A 52 18.38 2.45 -11.49
N GLY A 53 17.08 2.63 -11.19
CA GLY A 53 16.04 1.70 -11.59
C GLY A 53 15.86 0.49 -10.66
N ASP A 54 16.58 0.42 -9.55
CA ASP A 54 16.39 -0.63 -8.54
C ASP A 54 15.28 -0.24 -7.56
N TYR A 55 14.04 -0.34 -8.01
CA TYR A 55 12.87 0.08 -7.24
C TYR A 55 12.66 -0.76 -5.98
N THR A 56 13.06 -2.02 -6.00
CA THR A 56 12.96 -2.91 -4.83
C THR A 56 13.84 -2.43 -3.68
N ARG A 57 15.13 -2.11 -3.96
CA ARG A 57 16.01 -1.57 -2.94
C ARG A 57 15.62 -0.16 -2.54
N ALA A 58 15.19 0.67 -3.50
CA ALA A 58 14.67 1.99 -3.22
C ALA A 58 13.51 1.94 -2.22
N ALA A 59 12.51 1.06 -2.43
CA ALA A 59 11.37 0.88 -1.52
C ALA A 59 11.81 0.43 -0.11
N SER A 60 12.80 -0.46 -0.02
CA SER A 60 13.34 -0.89 1.27
C SER A 60 13.98 0.28 2.04
N TRP A 61 14.76 1.14 1.36
CA TRP A 61 15.36 2.31 1.98
C TRP A 61 14.33 3.40 2.31
N VAL A 62 13.28 3.56 1.49
CA VAL A 62 12.12 4.42 1.82
C VAL A 62 11.49 3.96 3.13
N THR A 63 11.24 2.66 3.31
CA THR A 63 10.68 2.11 4.55
C THR A 63 11.59 2.38 5.75
N ASN A 64 12.90 2.16 5.60
CA ASN A 64 13.87 2.44 6.65
C ASN A 64 13.88 3.93 7.05
N THR A 65 13.79 4.83 6.05
CA THR A 65 13.73 6.27 6.31
C THR A 65 12.45 6.64 7.04
N LEU A 66 11.28 6.20 6.55
CA LEU A 66 9.98 6.53 7.14
C LEU A 66 9.75 5.93 8.53
N THR A 67 10.45 4.85 8.88
CA THR A 67 10.44 4.32 10.25
C THR A 67 11.07 5.29 11.24
N ARG A 68 12.02 6.11 10.81
CA ARG A 68 12.76 7.07 11.64
C ARG A 68 12.22 8.49 11.51
N GLU A 69 11.85 8.85 10.30
CA GLU A 69 11.32 10.15 9.91
C GLU A 69 9.93 9.98 9.29
N PRO A 70 8.90 9.69 10.11
CA PRO A 70 7.55 9.42 9.59
C PRO A 70 6.97 10.57 8.76
N ASP A 71 7.37 11.80 9.05
CA ASP A 71 6.87 13.02 8.42
C ASP A 71 7.71 13.49 7.22
N ASN A 72 8.67 12.68 6.76
CA ASN A 72 9.48 13.03 5.59
C ASN A 72 8.64 12.93 4.30
N VAL A 73 8.14 14.09 3.87
CA VAL A 73 7.25 14.23 2.70
C VAL A 73 7.95 13.83 1.40
N ASP A 74 9.23 14.19 1.22
CA ASP A 74 9.97 13.91 -0.01
C ASP A 74 10.15 12.41 -0.22
N VAL A 75 10.37 11.68 0.86
CA VAL A 75 10.48 10.20 0.82
C VAL A 75 9.12 9.55 0.57
N ARG A 76 8.01 10.14 1.07
CA ARG A 76 6.65 9.67 0.72
C ARG A 76 6.33 9.90 -0.77
N ILE A 77 6.76 11.03 -1.32
CA ILE A 77 6.64 11.33 -2.75
C ILE A 77 7.49 10.33 -3.56
N LEU A 78 8.70 10.01 -3.10
CA LEU A 78 9.55 8.99 -3.72
C LEU A 78 8.86 7.61 -3.73
N LEU A 79 8.14 7.23 -2.67
CA LEU A 79 7.36 5.99 -2.65
C LEU A 79 6.26 5.99 -3.72
N ALA A 80 5.55 7.11 -3.88
CA ALA A 80 4.55 7.24 -4.95
C ALA A 80 5.19 7.16 -6.36
N GLN A 81 6.39 7.72 -6.54
CA GLN A 81 7.16 7.57 -7.79
C GLN A 81 7.52 6.11 -8.06
N ILE A 82 7.95 5.36 -7.04
CA ILE A 82 8.25 3.92 -7.14
C ILE A 82 7.00 3.16 -7.58
N CYS A 83 5.85 3.36 -6.92
CA CYS A 83 4.59 2.73 -7.30
C CYS A 83 4.22 3.01 -8.77
N ARG A 84 4.38 4.25 -9.22
CA ARG A 84 4.15 4.60 -10.64
C ARG A 84 5.09 3.86 -11.58
N ARG A 85 6.38 3.74 -11.24
CA ARG A 85 7.37 3.02 -12.06
C ARG A 85 7.12 1.52 -12.13
N GLU A 86 6.55 0.96 -11.06
CA GLU A 86 6.13 -0.44 -10.98
C GLU A 86 4.73 -0.69 -11.58
N LEU A 87 4.14 0.32 -12.24
CA LEU A 87 2.79 0.27 -12.85
C LEU A 87 1.65 0.05 -11.83
N ARG A 88 1.90 0.34 -10.57
CA ARG A 88 0.94 0.30 -9.47
C ARG A 88 0.23 1.65 -9.33
N SER A 89 -0.54 2.00 -10.35
CA SER A 89 -1.13 3.34 -10.48
C SER A 89 -2.08 3.68 -9.34
N GLU A 90 -2.89 2.72 -8.89
CA GLU A 90 -3.85 2.91 -7.79
C GLU A 90 -3.15 3.19 -6.45
N ASP A 91 -2.06 2.49 -6.16
CA ASP A 91 -1.25 2.76 -4.97
C ASP A 91 -0.60 4.14 -5.03
N ALA A 92 -0.13 4.54 -6.21
CA ALA A 92 0.42 5.88 -6.41
C ALA A 92 -0.64 6.97 -6.17
N LEU A 93 -1.88 6.82 -6.69
CA LEU A 93 -2.98 7.75 -6.46
C LEU A 93 -3.34 7.84 -4.97
N ARG A 94 -3.45 6.69 -4.29
CA ARG A 94 -3.75 6.61 -2.86
C ARG A 94 -2.70 7.29 -2.00
N LEU A 95 -1.41 7.10 -2.31
CA LEU A 95 -0.30 7.77 -1.64
C LEU A 95 -0.33 9.27 -1.86
N CYS A 96 -0.53 9.73 -3.11
CA CYS A 96 -0.65 11.14 -3.45
C CYS A 96 -1.81 11.81 -2.69
N GLU A 97 -2.99 11.18 -2.66
CA GLU A 97 -4.14 11.67 -1.88
C GLU A 97 -3.82 11.77 -0.39
N SER A 98 -3.18 10.73 0.18
CA SER A 98 -2.80 10.72 1.59
C SER A 98 -1.83 11.88 1.92
N ILE A 99 -0.81 12.11 1.06
CA ILE A 99 0.14 13.21 1.23
C ILE A 99 -0.58 14.55 1.18
N LEU A 100 -1.44 14.77 0.17
CA LEU A 100 -2.20 16.01 0.03
C LEU A 100 -3.13 16.25 1.21
N ARG A 101 -3.77 15.21 1.73
CA ARG A 101 -4.68 15.32 2.87
C ARG A 101 -3.96 15.67 4.16
N VAL A 102 -2.85 14.98 4.45
CA VAL A 102 -2.14 15.11 5.73
C VAL A 102 -1.27 16.38 5.75
N TYR A 103 -0.59 16.68 4.65
CA TYR A 103 0.42 17.73 4.60
C TYR A 103 -0.02 18.98 3.82
N LYS A 104 -1.33 19.17 3.57
CA LYS A 104 -1.91 20.25 2.74
C LYS A 104 -1.34 21.64 2.97
N GLY A 105 -1.08 22.01 4.24
CA GLY A 105 -0.59 23.32 4.63
C GLY A 105 0.93 23.50 4.58
N VAL A 106 1.68 22.41 4.41
CA VAL A 106 3.16 22.38 4.53
C VAL A 106 3.85 22.10 3.20
N LEU A 107 3.11 21.54 2.22
CA LEU A 107 3.67 21.18 0.91
C LEU A 107 4.20 22.41 0.16
N SER A 108 5.44 22.30 -0.33
CA SER A 108 6.01 23.28 -1.24
C SER A 108 5.32 23.24 -2.62
N TYR A 109 5.51 24.29 -3.42
CA TYR A 109 5.03 24.31 -4.79
C TYR A 109 5.62 23.19 -5.63
N GLU A 110 6.91 22.89 -5.46
CA GLU A 110 7.62 21.83 -6.16
C GLU A 110 7.06 20.45 -5.81
N GLN A 111 6.80 20.18 -4.53
CA GLN A 111 6.20 18.94 -4.07
C GLN A 111 4.79 18.73 -4.64
N ARG A 112 3.96 19.77 -4.68
CA ARG A 112 2.62 19.71 -5.31
C ARG A 112 2.69 19.44 -6.81
N THR A 113 3.62 20.11 -7.50
CA THR A 113 3.85 19.91 -8.93
C THR A 113 4.29 18.47 -9.21
N GLU A 114 5.19 17.93 -8.38
CA GLU A 114 5.65 16.55 -8.52
C GLU A 114 4.54 15.54 -8.26
N ILE A 115 3.70 15.75 -7.25
CA ILE A 115 2.50 14.93 -7.00
C ILE A 115 1.57 14.95 -8.22
N GLY A 116 1.34 16.12 -8.80
CA GLY A 116 0.54 16.26 -10.02
C GLY A 116 1.14 15.50 -11.22
N ARG A 117 2.46 15.49 -11.35
CA ARG A 117 3.18 14.76 -12.39
C ARG A 117 3.12 13.24 -12.20
N ILE A 118 3.18 12.78 -10.94
CA ILE A 118 3.09 11.34 -10.61
C ILE A 118 1.70 10.80 -10.95
N ALA A 119 0.66 11.51 -10.52
CA ALA A 119 -0.71 11.02 -10.53
C ALA A 119 -1.50 11.45 -11.78
N GLY A 120 -1.05 12.50 -12.50
CA GLY A 120 -1.86 13.22 -13.48
C GLY A 120 -2.41 12.36 -14.61
N ASP A 121 -1.63 11.45 -15.15
CA ASP A 121 -2.08 10.59 -16.27
C ASP A 121 -3.13 9.58 -15.77
N ALA A 122 -2.82 8.85 -14.71
CA ALA A 122 -3.72 7.84 -14.13
C ALA A 122 -5.03 8.48 -13.63
N ALA A 123 -4.95 9.63 -12.99
CA ALA A 123 -6.13 10.35 -12.50
C ALA A 123 -7.05 10.85 -13.61
N ARG A 124 -6.51 11.25 -14.76
CA ARG A 124 -7.31 11.69 -15.93
C ARG A 124 -7.92 10.52 -16.69
N MET A 125 -7.28 9.34 -16.68
CA MET A 125 -7.83 8.14 -17.34
C MET A 125 -9.17 7.73 -16.71
N ASP A 126 -9.30 7.86 -15.40
CA ASP A 126 -10.58 7.65 -14.69
C ASP A 126 -10.89 8.85 -13.77
N ALA A 127 -11.32 9.94 -14.39
CA ALA A 127 -11.63 11.18 -13.67
C ALA A 127 -12.84 11.06 -12.73
N VAL A 128 -13.77 10.15 -13.01
CA VAL A 128 -14.95 9.90 -12.16
C VAL A 128 -14.54 9.21 -10.87
N HIS A 129 -13.78 8.13 -10.99
CA HIS A 129 -13.22 7.43 -9.84
C HIS A 129 -12.31 8.36 -9.02
N THR A 130 -11.42 9.12 -9.69
CA THR A 130 -10.50 10.05 -9.01
C THR A 130 -11.26 11.10 -8.20
N ARG A 131 -12.34 11.68 -8.71
CA ARG A 131 -13.16 12.66 -7.97
C ARG A 131 -13.78 12.06 -6.72
N THR A 132 -14.24 10.82 -6.81
CA THR A 132 -14.92 10.14 -5.71
C THR A 132 -13.94 9.62 -4.66
N ALA A 133 -12.88 8.94 -5.08
CA ALA A 133 -11.93 8.27 -4.20
C ALA A 133 -10.80 9.18 -3.71
N TYR A 134 -10.41 10.19 -4.53
CA TYR A 134 -9.21 11.03 -4.31
C TYR A 134 -9.52 12.53 -4.48
N PRO A 135 -10.38 13.13 -3.61
CA PRO A 135 -10.89 14.50 -3.78
C PRO A 135 -9.81 15.57 -3.71
N GLN A 136 -8.77 15.42 -2.87
CA GLN A 136 -7.68 16.41 -2.79
C GLN A 136 -6.82 16.38 -4.07
N LEU A 137 -6.60 15.20 -4.60
CA LEU A 137 -5.87 15.00 -5.85
C LEU A 137 -6.68 15.53 -7.04
N ALA A 138 -7.99 15.28 -7.08
CA ALA A 138 -8.89 15.82 -8.10
C ALA A 138 -8.90 17.36 -8.08
N ALA A 139 -8.91 17.97 -6.89
CA ALA A 139 -8.82 19.42 -6.74
C ALA A 139 -7.46 19.96 -7.22
N LEU A 140 -6.34 19.30 -6.88
CA LEU A 140 -5.01 19.68 -7.34
C LEU A 140 -4.89 19.67 -8.87
N LEU A 141 -5.52 18.68 -9.52
CA LEU A 141 -5.46 18.46 -10.97
C LEU A 141 -6.52 19.24 -11.76
N GLY A 142 -7.38 20.04 -11.10
CA GLY A 142 -8.48 20.76 -11.73
C GLY A 142 -9.58 19.85 -12.29
N LEU A 143 -9.71 18.61 -11.79
CA LEU A 143 -10.71 17.64 -12.23
C LEU A 143 -12.08 17.89 -11.55
N ALA A 144 -12.12 18.68 -10.48
CA ALA A 144 -13.35 18.98 -9.73
C ALA A 144 -14.34 19.85 -10.54
N GLU A 145 -13.84 20.78 -11.34
CA GLU A 145 -14.64 21.78 -12.06
C GLU A 145 -15.32 21.27 -13.34
N ALA A 146 -14.87 20.15 -13.90
CA ALA A 146 -15.44 19.60 -15.13
C ALA A 146 -16.87 19.02 -14.98
N ALA A 147 -17.37 18.85 -13.76
CA ALA A 147 -18.72 18.32 -13.52
C ALA A 147 -19.83 19.39 -13.56
N GLU A 148 -19.52 20.66 -13.31
CA GLU A 148 -20.52 21.74 -13.35
C GLU A 148 -20.76 22.30 -14.76
N ALA A 149 -19.79 22.14 -15.65
CA ALA A 149 -19.92 22.62 -17.04
C ALA A 149 -20.76 21.66 -17.92
N SER A 150 -20.87 20.37 -17.58
CA SER A 150 -21.64 19.39 -18.35
C SER A 150 -23.11 19.28 -17.93
N VAL A 151 -23.53 19.90 -16.83
CA VAL A 151 -24.92 19.84 -16.34
C VAL A 151 -25.79 21.04 -16.78
N LYS A 152 -25.19 22.03 -17.44
CA LYS A 152 -25.94 23.24 -17.89
C LYS A 152 -26.62 23.12 -19.25
N THR A 153 -26.67 21.93 -19.87
CA THR A 153 -27.38 21.79 -21.14
C THR A 153 -28.31 20.56 -21.14
N ALA A 154 -29.23 20.50 -20.21
CA ALA A 154 -30.47 19.75 -20.39
C ALA A 154 -31.55 20.35 -19.45
N GLU A 155 -32.41 21.14 -20.06
CA GLU A 155 -33.53 21.84 -19.47
C GLU A 155 -34.65 20.88 -19.07
N ALA A 156 -35.30 21.22 -17.94
CA ALA A 156 -36.34 20.49 -17.19
C ALA A 156 -37.67 20.29 -17.97
N PRO A 157 -38.69 19.59 -17.44
CA PRO A 157 -39.41 20.14 -16.30
C PRO A 157 -39.91 19.16 -15.20
N ALA A 158 -40.19 19.80 -14.09
CA ALA A 158 -40.75 19.42 -12.83
C ALA A 158 -41.93 18.41 -12.80
N VAL A 159 -42.02 17.64 -11.69
CA VAL A 159 -43.16 17.68 -10.77
C VAL A 159 -42.79 17.10 -9.38
N SER A 160 -43.07 17.91 -8.39
CA SER A 160 -43.27 17.81 -6.95
C SER A 160 -43.72 16.47 -6.38
N THR A 161 -43.10 16.04 -5.25
CA THR A 161 -43.76 15.95 -3.91
C THR A 161 -42.75 15.45 -2.87
N ALA A 162 -42.59 16.22 -1.80
CA ALA A 162 -41.93 15.85 -0.55
C ALA A 162 -42.98 15.54 0.51
N PRO A 163 -42.61 15.29 1.78
CA PRO A 163 -42.01 14.10 2.39
C PRO A 163 -43.00 13.44 3.39
N PRO A 164 -42.60 12.54 4.28
CA PRO A 164 -42.40 12.97 5.67
C PRO A 164 -41.21 12.34 6.44
N VAL A 165 -40.76 13.15 7.35
CA VAL A 165 -39.85 12.94 8.47
C VAL A 165 -40.49 12.05 9.53
N VAL A 166 -39.71 11.16 10.17
CA VAL A 166 -39.75 10.79 11.61
C VAL A 166 -38.38 10.14 11.92
N SER A 167 -37.49 10.78 12.69
CA SER A 167 -37.41 10.92 14.13
C SER A 167 -36.91 9.66 14.87
N ASN A 168 -35.68 9.82 15.38
CA ASN A 168 -35.05 9.31 16.63
C ASN A 168 -35.64 8.09 17.34
N ALA A 169 -34.73 7.18 17.70
CA ALA A 169 -34.51 6.74 19.10
C ALA A 169 -33.26 5.83 19.16
N SER A 170 -32.20 6.32 19.83
CA SER A 170 -31.67 5.89 21.13
C SER A 170 -31.36 4.40 21.30
N ALA A 171 -30.04 4.19 21.44
CA ALA A 171 -29.34 3.34 22.41
C ALA A 171 -30.10 2.14 22.97
N GLU A 172 -29.50 0.98 22.73
CA GLU A 172 -29.20 0.01 23.78
C GLU A 172 -28.34 -1.12 23.18
N ALA A 173 -27.21 -1.37 23.84
CA ALA A 173 -26.39 -2.54 23.59
C ALA A 173 -27.09 -3.77 24.17
N PRO A 174 -27.25 -4.86 23.43
CA PRO A 174 -27.50 -6.13 24.06
C PRO A 174 -26.22 -6.96 24.18
N ALA A 175 -26.05 -7.39 25.40
CA ALA A 175 -25.27 -8.48 25.92
C ALA A 175 -24.69 -9.48 24.90
N ARG A 176 -23.41 -9.74 25.12
CA ARG A 176 -22.66 -10.92 24.69
C ARG A 176 -23.53 -12.17 24.76
N ALA A 177 -24.01 -12.65 23.62
CA ALA A 177 -24.44 -14.03 23.48
C ALA A 177 -23.24 -14.85 23.01
N GLU A 178 -22.79 -15.76 23.87
CA GLU A 178 -21.87 -16.84 23.51
C GLU A 178 -22.56 -17.71 22.44
N VAL A 179 -22.19 -17.49 21.18
CA VAL A 179 -22.60 -18.36 20.08
C VAL A 179 -21.45 -19.34 19.83
N SER A 180 -21.77 -20.61 19.98
CA SER A 180 -20.89 -21.79 19.86
C SER A 180 -19.95 -21.71 18.65
N ALA A 181 -18.66 -21.79 18.90
CA ALA A 181 -17.57 -21.67 17.93
C ALA A 181 -17.63 -22.53 16.64
N PRO A 182 -18.27 -23.72 16.57
CA PRO A 182 -18.29 -24.52 15.34
C PRO A 182 -19.19 -23.96 14.23
N GLN A 183 -20.33 -23.32 14.55
CA GLN A 183 -21.28 -22.85 13.51
C GLN A 183 -20.81 -21.57 12.79
N GLN A 184 -20.06 -20.69 13.44
CA GLN A 184 -19.49 -19.50 12.79
C GLN A 184 -18.37 -19.88 11.81
N THR A 185 -17.58 -20.91 12.13
CA THR A 185 -16.50 -21.37 11.28
C THR A 185 -16.99 -22.00 9.98
N GLU A 186 -18.12 -22.74 10.02
CA GLU A 186 -18.70 -23.36 8.82
C GLU A 186 -19.35 -22.34 7.87
N LEU A 187 -20.09 -21.36 8.41
CA LEU A 187 -20.69 -20.27 7.62
C LEU A 187 -19.62 -19.38 6.97
N SER A 188 -18.56 -19.09 7.68
CA SER A 188 -17.42 -18.32 7.22
C SER A 188 -16.65 -19.05 6.11
N PHE A 189 -16.39 -20.34 6.27
CA PHE A 189 -15.72 -21.17 5.26
C PHE A 189 -16.54 -21.23 3.96
N ALA A 190 -17.85 -21.51 4.04
CA ALA A 190 -18.73 -21.58 2.86
C ALA A 190 -18.85 -20.23 2.16
N ALA A 191 -18.91 -19.12 2.91
CA ALA A 191 -18.93 -17.78 2.35
C ALA A 191 -17.62 -17.44 1.62
N ALA A 192 -16.47 -17.75 2.23
CA ALA A 192 -15.16 -17.53 1.63
C ALA A 192 -14.95 -18.40 0.38
N GLN A 193 -15.45 -19.64 0.39
CA GLN A 193 -15.36 -20.51 -0.78
C GLN A 193 -16.19 -19.96 -1.95
N LYS A 194 -17.43 -19.54 -1.69
CA LYS A 194 -18.29 -18.91 -2.70
C LYS A 194 -17.64 -17.64 -3.28
N GLN A 195 -17.05 -16.82 -2.42
CA GLN A 195 -16.36 -15.61 -2.84
C GLN A 195 -15.12 -15.92 -3.68
N ALA A 196 -14.35 -16.95 -3.32
CA ALA A 196 -13.22 -17.41 -4.12
C ALA A 196 -13.68 -17.90 -5.50
N GLU A 197 -14.76 -18.68 -5.59
CA GLU A 197 -15.32 -19.16 -6.85
C GLU A 197 -15.81 -18.00 -7.73
N GLU A 198 -16.46 -17.00 -7.13
CA GLU A 198 -16.91 -15.80 -7.84
C GLU A 198 -15.74 -15.03 -8.45
N ILE A 199 -14.66 -14.81 -7.70
CA ILE A 199 -13.45 -14.13 -8.18
C ILE A 199 -12.78 -14.99 -9.29
N LEU A 200 -12.71 -16.30 -9.11
CA LEU A 200 -12.11 -17.20 -10.10
C LEU A 200 -12.89 -17.24 -11.42
N SER A 201 -14.21 -17.02 -11.39
CA SER A 201 -15.07 -17.00 -12.57
C SER A 201 -15.00 -15.69 -13.35
N GLN A 202 -14.48 -14.61 -12.78
CA GLN A 202 -14.35 -13.31 -13.46
C GLN A 202 -13.39 -13.39 -14.64
N ASP A 203 -13.66 -12.65 -15.71
CA ASP A 203 -12.79 -12.57 -16.89
C ASP A 203 -11.72 -11.47 -16.71
N ILE A 204 -10.86 -11.68 -15.72
CA ILE A 204 -9.70 -10.82 -15.42
C ILE A 204 -8.42 -11.65 -15.41
N ARG A 205 -7.28 -11.00 -15.53
CA ARG A 205 -5.97 -11.68 -15.58
C ARG A 205 -5.71 -12.49 -14.32
N PRO A 206 -5.01 -13.64 -14.42
CA PRO A 206 -4.69 -14.47 -13.23
C PRO A 206 -3.98 -13.69 -12.12
N SER A 207 -3.06 -12.78 -12.46
CA SER A 207 -2.38 -11.91 -11.49
C SER A 207 -3.34 -10.99 -10.74
N GLU A 208 -4.33 -10.42 -11.41
CA GLU A 208 -5.36 -9.58 -10.80
C GLU A 208 -6.26 -10.40 -9.86
N LYS A 209 -6.59 -11.65 -10.25
CA LYS A 209 -7.33 -12.58 -9.37
C LYS A 209 -6.55 -12.85 -8.07
N VAL A 210 -5.24 -13.06 -8.16
CA VAL A 210 -4.37 -13.26 -7.00
C VAL A 210 -4.40 -12.04 -6.08
N GLU A 211 -4.29 -10.82 -6.62
CA GLU A 211 -4.35 -9.58 -5.84
C GLU A 211 -5.70 -9.40 -5.13
N VAL A 212 -6.80 -9.65 -5.85
CA VAL A 212 -8.16 -9.57 -5.28
C VAL A 212 -8.35 -10.60 -4.18
N LEU A 213 -7.94 -11.84 -4.38
CA LEU A 213 -8.01 -12.90 -3.38
C LEU A 213 -7.19 -12.56 -2.13
N ASN A 214 -5.99 -12.01 -2.29
CA ASN A 214 -5.16 -11.52 -1.17
C ASN A 214 -5.84 -10.38 -0.40
N SER A 215 -6.48 -9.45 -1.10
CA SER A 215 -7.19 -8.32 -0.47
C SER A 215 -8.36 -8.80 0.39
N PHE A 216 -9.18 -9.72 -0.13
CA PHE A 216 -10.28 -10.31 0.64
C PHE A 216 -9.78 -11.18 1.79
N ALA A 217 -8.69 -11.92 1.61
CA ALA A 217 -8.05 -12.67 2.68
C ALA A 217 -7.55 -11.77 3.80
N GLY A 218 -6.97 -10.61 3.47
CA GLY A 218 -6.56 -9.60 4.44
C GLY A 218 -7.75 -9.03 5.22
N ALA A 219 -8.87 -8.76 4.56
CA ALA A 219 -10.10 -8.30 5.20
C ALA A 219 -10.67 -9.37 6.16
N ALA A 220 -10.71 -10.62 5.74
CA ALA A 220 -11.15 -11.75 6.56
C ALA A 220 -10.25 -11.93 7.80
N TYR A 221 -8.93 -11.82 7.62
CA TYR A 221 -7.95 -11.89 8.71
C TYR A 221 -8.19 -10.79 9.76
N VAL A 222 -8.36 -9.53 9.34
CA VAL A 222 -8.64 -8.40 10.24
C VAL A 222 -9.98 -8.57 10.97
N ALA A 223 -10.96 -9.21 10.33
CA ALA A 223 -12.24 -9.57 10.94
C ALA A 223 -12.16 -10.76 11.92
N GLY A 224 -10.99 -11.41 12.05
CA GLY A 224 -10.79 -12.60 12.89
C GLY A 224 -11.24 -13.91 12.23
N ASP A 225 -11.64 -13.86 10.96
CA ASP A 225 -12.03 -15.05 10.18
C ASP A 225 -10.78 -15.70 9.57
N HIS A 226 -10.04 -16.42 10.39
CA HIS A 226 -8.83 -17.12 9.95
C HIS A 226 -9.12 -18.26 8.96
N ALA A 227 -10.28 -18.92 9.09
CA ALA A 227 -10.68 -20.00 8.20
C ALA A 227 -11.02 -19.47 6.78
N GLY A 228 -11.77 -18.39 6.70
CA GLY A 228 -12.05 -17.69 5.45
C GLY A 228 -10.79 -17.12 4.79
N ALA A 229 -9.93 -16.46 5.57
CA ALA A 229 -8.64 -15.97 5.08
C ALA A 229 -7.78 -17.09 4.48
N LYS A 230 -7.68 -18.23 5.16
CA LYS A 230 -6.95 -19.42 4.68
C LYS A 230 -7.51 -19.94 3.36
N THR A 231 -8.83 -20.00 3.23
CA THR A 231 -9.52 -20.48 2.02
C THR A 231 -9.20 -19.59 0.82
N LEU A 232 -9.28 -18.28 0.98
CA LEU A 232 -8.98 -17.30 -0.06
C LEU A 232 -7.48 -17.32 -0.46
N LEU A 233 -6.55 -17.41 0.50
CA LEU A 233 -5.12 -17.54 0.21
C LEU A 233 -4.81 -18.88 -0.49
N MET A 234 -5.48 -19.96 -0.14
CA MET A 234 -5.34 -21.24 -0.86
C MET A 234 -5.83 -21.15 -2.31
N ALA A 235 -6.92 -20.40 -2.56
CA ALA A 235 -7.39 -20.14 -3.92
C ALA A 235 -6.36 -19.32 -4.73
N ALA A 236 -5.75 -18.31 -4.12
CA ALA A 236 -4.67 -17.54 -4.74
C ALA A 236 -3.43 -18.40 -5.07
N LEU A 237 -2.99 -19.28 -4.15
CA LEU A 237 -1.87 -20.19 -4.38
C LEU A 237 -2.14 -21.27 -5.44
N ARG A 238 -3.40 -21.57 -5.74
CA ARG A 238 -3.76 -22.45 -6.87
C ARG A 238 -3.56 -21.75 -8.22
N LEU A 239 -3.71 -20.42 -8.27
CA LEU A 239 -3.46 -19.64 -9.48
C LEU A 239 -1.96 -19.37 -9.67
N ASP A 240 -1.27 -18.97 -8.61
CA ASP A 240 0.18 -18.76 -8.59
C ASP A 240 0.77 -19.29 -7.28
N SER A 241 1.33 -20.49 -7.33
CA SER A 241 1.96 -21.15 -6.18
C SER A 241 3.29 -20.52 -5.74
N GLY A 242 3.85 -19.62 -6.54
CA GLY A 242 5.12 -18.92 -6.30
C GLY A 242 4.95 -17.43 -5.97
N ASP A 243 3.72 -16.96 -5.79
CA ASP A 243 3.50 -15.55 -5.39
C ASP A 243 3.97 -15.29 -3.97
N ASP A 244 5.06 -14.54 -3.85
CA ASP A 244 5.72 -14.24 -2.56
C ASP A 244 4.81 -13.52 -1.58
N MET A 245 3.87 -12.69 -2.06
CA MET A 245 2.91 -11.98 -1.21
C MET A 245 1.90 -12.94 -0.59
N THR A 246 1.32 -13.82 -1.39
CA THR A 246 0.38 -14.85 -0.92
C THR A 246 1.05 -15.83 0.04
N LEU A 247 2.28 -16.27 -0.27
CA LEU A 247 3.07 -17.13 0.61
C LEU A 247 3.37 -16.44 1.95
N ARG A 248 3.72 -15.15 1.94
CA ARG A 248 3.94 -14.37 3.15
C ARG A 248 2.67 -14.27 4.01
N ASN A 249 1.55 -13.91 3.39
CA ASN A 249 0.27 -13.78 4.08
C ASN A 249 -0.17 -15.13 4.67
N MET A 250 0.00 -16.22 3.92
CA MET A 250 -0.29 -17.57 4.41
C MET A 250 0.62 -17.97 5.59
N ALA A 251 1.91 -17.64 5.54
CA ALA A 251 2.85 -17.95 6.62
C ALA A 251 2.48 -17.21 7.91
N LEU A 252 2.13 -15.92 7.82
CA LEU A 252 1.67 -15.14 8.98
C LEU A 252 0.38 -15.69 9.55
N LEU A 253 -0.61 -15.95 8.70
CA LEU A 253 -1.88 -16.54 9.12
C LEU A 253 -1.69 -17.89 9.85
N LEU A 254 -0.87 -18.78 9.30
CA LEU A 254 -0.58 -20.07 9.93
C LEU A 254 0.15 -19.92 11.27
N HIS A 255 1.05 -18.95 11.39
CA HIS A 255 1.71 -18.62 12.65
C HIS A 255 0.70 -18.20 13.72
N ASP A 256 -0.21 -17.28 13.39
CA ASP A 256 -1.24 -16.78 14.30
C ASP A 256 -2.28 -17.86 14.67
N MET A 257 -2.48 -18.84 13.78
CA MET A 257 -3.27 -20.04 14.08
C MET A 257 -2.50 -21.06 14.94
N GLY A 258 -1.26 -20.80 15.34
CA GLY A 258 -0.41 -21.70 16.10
C GLY A 258 0.25 -22.83 15.30
N GLU A 259 0.09 -22.84 13.97
CA GLU A 259 0.66 -23.86 13.06
C GLU A 259 2.11 -23.48 12.64
N LYS A 260 3.00 -23.24 13.62
CA LYS A 260 4.36 -22.68 13.41
C LYS A 260 5.19 -23.49 12.40
N ASP A 261 5.16 -24.82 12.45
CA ASP A 261 5.92 -25.66 11.53
C ASP A 261 5.47 -25.49 10.07
N LYS A 262 4.15 -25.39 9.85
CA LYS A 262 3.59 -25.15 8.51
C LYS A 262 3.89 -23.74 8.03
N ALA A 263 3.87 -22.76 8.92
CA ALA A 263 4.25 -21.38 8.62
C ALA A 263 5.68 -21.30 8.09
N LEU A 264 6.64 -21.98 8.75
CA LEU A 264 8.02 -22.06 8.30
C LEU A 264 8.17 -22.80 6.97
N GLN A 265 7.42 -23.88 6.75
CA GLN A 265 7.42 -24.62 5.49
C GLN A 265 6.90 -23.77 4.31
N VAL A 266 5.87 -22.96 4.56
CA VAL A 266 5.32 -22.02 3.55
C VAL A 266 6.32 -20.91 3.28
N ALA A 267 6.92 -20.32 4.32
CA ALA A 267 7.93 -19.27 4.17
C ALA A 267 9.18 -19.76 3.39
N ALA A 268 9.55 -21.03 3.54
CA ALA A 268 10.68 -21.64 2.81
C ALA A 268 10.44 -21.76 1.29
N LYS A 269 9.19 -21.65 0.80
CA LYS A 269 8.85 -21.64 -0.62
C LYS A 269 9.01 -20.28 -1.27
N MET A 270 9.14 -19.21 -0.48
CA MET A 270 9.31 -17.86 -0.99
C MET A 270 10.65 -17.72 -1.71
N ARG A 271 10.64 -17.02 -2.85
CA ARG A 271 11.85 -16.71 -3.62
C ARG A 271 12.72 -15.65 -2.91
N ARG A 272 12.08 -14.80 -2.12
CA ARG A 272 12.73 -13.72 -1.35
C ARG A 272 12.34 -13.86 0.12
N ALA A 273 13.24 -14.47 0.91
CA ALA A 273 13.05 -14.57 2.35
C ALA A 273 13.17 -13.17 3.00
N ASP A 274 12.15 -12.82 3.82
CA ASP A 274 12.14 -11.61 4.62
C ASP A 274 12.64 -11.95 6.04
N PHE A 275 13.74 -11.31 6.48
CA PHE A 275 14.29 -11.50 7.82
C PHE A 275 13.29 -11.18 8.93
N LEU A 276 12.42 -10.17 8.75
CA LEU A 276 11.39 -9.83 9.72
C LEU A 276 10.36 -10.95 9.83
N LEU A 277 9.90 -11.49 8.69
CA LEU A 277 9.00 -12.62 8.66
C LEU A 277 9.61 -13.83 9.40
N LEU A 278 10.85 -14.21 9.05
CA LEU A 278 11.52 -15.34 9.68
C LEU A 278 11.71 -15.14 11.19
N ARG A 279 11.99 -13.92 11.64
CA ARG A 279 12.07 -13.58 13.05
C ARG A 279 10.71 -13.72 13.74
N THR A 280 9.65 -13.22 13.12
CA THR A 280 8.27 -13.35 13.64
C THR A 280 7.86 -14.81 13.75
N LEU A 281 8.12 -15.62 12.72
CA LEU A 281 7.76 -17.04 12.70
C LEU A 281 8.56 -17.90 13.69
N LYS A 282 9.71 -17.44 14.16
CA LYS A 282 10.54 -18.12 15.17
C LYS A 282 10.24 -17.68 16.60
N ALA A 283 9.53 -16.57 16.78
CA ALA A 283 9.09 -16.10 18.09
C ALA A 283 7.88 -16.91 18.58
#